data_254ad6a13fe272557ba0142edee0828f
#
_entry.id   254ad6a13fe272557ba0142edee0828f
#
_cell.length_a   1.000
_cell.length_b   1.000
_cell.length_c   1.000
_cell.angle_alpha   90.00
_cell.angle_beta   90.00
_cell.angle_gamma   90.00
#
_symmetry.space_group_name_H-M   'P 1'
#
loop_
_entity.id
_entity.type
_entity.pdbx_description
1 polymer ?
#
loop_
_entity_poly.entity_id
_entity_poly.type
_entity_poly.pdbx_seq_one_letter_code
_entity_poly.pdbx_strand_id
1 'polypeptide(L)'
;MRSLSTALLLLIYSNLYCQNHVKWTFEYDNISQAIVAYGRIDSTWHTYSIHNKNSSGPVPTTLTIEKRKGYKISGKAEEKSIPKKVFDPNFDSDLYIIDIIYIAQVPIKIKKEAIVSGKVTYMVCDDVKCFPPIDVPFTIKVKK
;
A
#
# COMPACT_ATOMS: atom_id res chain seq x y z
N MET A 1 -39.04 -31.75 39.01
CA MET A 1 -39.15 -30.60 38.12
C MET A 1 -37.73 -30.05 37.85
N ARG A 2 -37.16 -30.38 36.70
CA ARG A 2 -35.77 -29.96 36.32
C ARG A 2 -35.88 -28.70 35.43
N SER A 3 -35.41 -27.58 35.98
CA SER A 3 -35.29 -26.31 35.23
C SER A 3 -34.13 -26.42 34.25
N LEU A 4 -34.39 -26.41 32.93
CA LEU A 4 -33.40 -26.23 31.89
C LEU A 4 -33.10 -24.73 31.79
N SER A 5 -31.93 -24.34 32.28
CA SER A 5 -31.39 -23.01 32.08
C SER A 5 -30.73 -22.95 30.70
N THR A 6 -31.40 -22.35 29.72
CA THR A 6 -30.90 -22.16 28.38
C THR A 6 -29.94 -20.93 28.40
N ALA A 7 -28.65 -21.19 28.44
CA ALA A 7 -27.62 -20.17 28.28
C ALA A 7 -27.60 -19.73 26.81
N LEU A 8 -28.15 -18.54 26.56
CA LEU A 8 -28.09 -17.87 25.25
C LEU A 8 -26.67 -17.33 25.03
N LEU A 9 -25.87 -18.07 24.28
CA LEU A 9 -24.52 -17.66 23.88
C LEU A 9 -24.65 -16.58 22.80
N LEU A 10 -24.55 -15.32 23.19
CA LEU A 10 -24.43 -14.18 22.27
C LEU A 10 -23.06 -14.23 21.60
N LEU A 11 -23.02 -14.76 20.38
CA LEU A 11 -21.89 -14.63 19.47
C LEU A 11 -21.77 -13.17 19.04
N ILE A 12 -20.91 -12.43 19.72
CA ILE A 12 -20.50 -11.09 19.28
C ILE A 12 -19.62 -11.29 18.05
N TYR A 13 -20.21 -11.19 16.86
CA TYR A 13 -19.48 -11.02 15.63
C TYR A 13 -18.83 -9.62 15.65
N SER A 14 -17.61 -9.54 16.16
CA SER A 14 -16.78 -8.39 15.92
C SER A 14 -16.45 -8.35 14.43
N ASN A 15 -17.19 -7.53 13.67
CA ASN A 15 -16.79 -7.13 12.33
C ASN A 15 -15.45 -6.40 12.48
N LEU A 16 -14.35 -7.10 12.28
CA LEU A 16 -13.05 -6.51 12.02
C LEU A 16 -13.16 -5.78 10.68
N TYR A 17 -13.71 -4.57 10.73
CA TYR A 17 -13.53 -3.62 9.62
C TYR A 17 -12.03 -3.34 9.56
N CYS A 18 -11.36 -4.01 8.64
CA CYS A 18 -10.04 -3.59 8.18
C CYS A 18 -10.25 -2.18 7.59
N GLN A 19 -9.98 -1.15 8.40
CA GLN A 19 -10.12 0.25 8.00
C GLN A 19 -8.99 0.54 7.02
N ASN A 20 -9.22 0.17 5.76
CA ASN A 20 -8.27 0.38 4.70
C ASN A 20 -8.49 1.78 4.11
N HIS A 21 -7.78 2.77 4.66
CA HIS A 21 -7.84 4.17 4.23
C HIS A 21 -7.11 4.47 2.92
N VAL A 22 -6.54 3.43 2.28
CA VAL A 22 -5.93 3.53 0.96
C VAL A 22 -6.43 2.39 0.08
N LYS A 23 -7.05 2.74 -1.04
CA LYS A 23 -7.52 1.78 -2.05
C LYS A 23 -6.48 1.66 -3.15
N TRP A 24 -5.84 0.49 -3.23
CA TRP A 24 -4.81 0.20 -4.21
C TRP A 24 -5.37 -0.45 -5.48
N THR A 25 -4.86 -0.01 -6.62
CA THR A 25 -5.04 -0.66 -7.93
C THR A 25 -3.69 -0.80 -8.62
N PHE A 26 -3.56 -1.84 -9.46
CA PHE A 26 -2.31 -2.19 -10.11
C PHE A 26 -2.55 -2.45 -11.59
N GLU A 27 -1.67 -1.93 -12.44
CA GLU A 27 -1.75 -2.14 -13.88
C GLU A 27 -0.36 -2.22 -14.52
N TYR A 28 -0.32 -2.72 -15.73
CA TYR A 28 0.87 -2.62 -16.59
C TYR A 28 0.66 -1.51 -17.61
N ASP A 29 1.48 -0.49 -17.54
CA ASP A 29 1.51 0.58 -18.53
C ASP A 29 2.44 0.19 -19.69
N ASN A 30 1.85 0.01 -20.88
CA ASN A 30 2.59 -0.33 -22.10
C ASN A 30 3.51 0.78 -22.60
N ILE A 31 3.21 2.04 -22.28
CA ILE A 31 4.00 3.20 -22.74
C ILE A 31 5.30 3.28 -21.94
N SER A 32 5.19 3.31 -20.62
CA SER A 32 6.37 3.34 -19.74
C SER A 32 7.01 1.96 -19.54
N GLN A 33 6.35 0.88 -19.99
CA GLN A 33 6.76 -0.51 -19.76
C GLN A 33 7.00 -0.78 -18.27
N ALA A 34 6.05 -0.41 -17.44
CA ALA A 34 6.17 -0.50 -15.98
C ALA A 34 4.91 -1.09 -15.35
N ILE A 35 5.08 -1.74 -14.20
CA ILE A 35 3.99 -1.98 -13.27
C ILE A 35 3.76 -0.67 -12.52
N VAL A 36 2.53 -0.20 -12.53
CA VAL A 36 2.12 1.02 -11.84
C VAL A 36 1.14 0.66 -10.73
N ALA A 37 1.39 1.19 -9.54
CA ALA A 37 0.49 1.11 -8.40
C ALA A 37 -0.13 2.48 -8.15
N TYR A 38 -1.44 2.53 -7.99
CA TYR A 38 -2.21 3.71 -7.63
C TYR A 38 -2.87 3.46 -6.28
N GLY A 39 -2.57 4.28 -5.30
CA GLY A 39 -3.19 4.27 -3.97
C GLY A 39 -4.05 5.50 -3.78
N ARG A 40 -5.37 5.37 -3.87
CA ARG A 40 -6.29 6.47 -3.53
C ARG A 40 -6.47 6.52 -2.02
N ILE A 41 -6.11 7.66 -1.42
CA ILE A 41 -6.09 7.89 0.01
C ILE A 41 -7.38 8.59 0.42
N ASP A 42 -8.01 8.13 1.49
CA ASP A 42 -9.21 8.76 2.06
C ASP A 42 -8.85 10.15 2.60
N SER A 43 -9.83 11.08 2.58
CA SER A 43 -9.62 12.43 3.15
C SER A 43 -9.19 12.36 4.61
N THR A 44 -8.34 13.30 5.03
CA THR A 44 -7.71 13.40 6.36
C THR A 44 -6.63 12.34 6.66
N TRP A 45 -6.40 11.38 5.77
CA TRP A 45 -5.34 10.39 5.86
C TRP A 45 -4.20 10.70 4.90
N HIS A 46 -3.00 10.19 5.24
CA HIS A 46 -1.82 10.32 4.39
C HIS A 46 -0.94 9.07 4.49
N THR A 47 -0.11 8.88 3.48
CA THR A 47 0.97 7.90 3.46
C THR A 47 2.31 8.61 3.37
N TYR A 48 3.39 7.86 3.53
CA TYR A 48 4.74 8.41 3.59
C TYR A 48 5.50 8.14 2.30
N SER A 49 6.13 9.20 1.78
CA SER A 49 6.97 9.15 0.60
C SER A 49 8.18 8.21 0.79
N ILE A 50 8.60 7.55 -0.30
CA ILE A 50 9.83 6.76 -0.36
C ILE A 50 11.09 7.60 -0.02
N HIS A 51 10.98 8.92 -0.06
CA HIS A 51 12.09 9.83 0.23
C HIS A 51 12.34 10.05 1.73
N ASN A 52 11.45 9.59 2.60
CA ASN A 52 11.70 9.58 4.05
C ASN A 52 12.77 8.54 4.39
N LYS A 53 13.91 8.99 4.91
CA LYS A 53 15.08 8.14 5.15
C LYS A 53 15.40 7.90 6.63
N ASN A 54 14.53 8.38 7.53
CA ASN A 54 14.81 8.30 8.97
C ASN A 54 14.56 6.89 9.50
N SER A 55 15.57 6.31 10.14
CA SER A 55 15.46 4.98 10.77
C SER A 55 14.46 4.91 11.93
N SER A 56 14.10 6.06 12.51
CA SER A 56 13.13 6.20 13.61
C SER A 56 11.78 6.77 13.15
N GLY A 57 11.61 6.97 11.84
CA GLY A 57 10.39 7.53 11.26
C GLY A 57 9.40 6.46 10.79
N PRO A 58 8.37 6.88 10.06
CA PRO A 58 7.39 5.98 9.48
C PRO A 58 8.01 5.06 8.44
N VAL A 59 7.37 3.91 8.22
CA VAL A 59 7.73 3.04 7.11
C VAL A 59 7.34 3.71 5.79
N PRO A 60 8.31 3.99 4.90
CA PRO A 60 8.02 4.60 3.60
C PRO A 60 7.18 3.67 2.73
N THR A 61 6.32 4.27 1.88
CA THR A 61 5.57 3.49 0.91
C THR A 61 6.50 2.93 -0.16
N THR A 62 6.46 1.62 -0.39
CA THR A 62 7.31 0.93 -1.36
C THR A 62 6.50 -0.01 -2.24
N LEU A 63 6.85 -0.07 -3.53
CA LEU A 63 6.34 -1.05 -4.49
C LEU A 63 7.44 -2.07 -4.79
N THR A 64 7.17 -3.33 -4.51
CA THR A 64 8.13 -4.43 -4.73
C THR A 64 7.54 -5.42 -5.73
N ILE A 65 8.34 -5.81 -6.74
CA ILE A 65 7.99 -6.82 -7.72
C ILE A 65 8.79 -8.09 -7.42
N GLU A 66 8.13 -9.24 -7.40
CA GLU A 66 8.79 -10.52 -7.25
C GLU A 66 9.61 -10.87 -8.49
N LYS A 67 10.77 -11.52 -8.30
CA LYS A 67 11.56 -12.05 -9.43
C LYS A 67 10.98 -13.39 -9.87
N ARG A 68 10.45 -13.45 -11.09
CA ARG A 68 9.88 -14.68 -11.68
C ARG A 68 10.26 -14.83 -13.16
N LYS A 69 10.04 -16.02 -13.72
CA LYS A 69 10.16 -16.25 -15.16
C LYS A 69 9.09 -15.48 -15.94
N GLY A 70 9.39 -15.07 -17.18
CA GLY A 70 8.46 -14.38 -18.07
C GLY A 70 8.66 -12.87 -18.18
N TYR A 71 9.30 -12.25 -17.22
CA TYR A 71 9.65 -10.83 -17.23
C TYR A 71 11.00 -10.56 -16.53
N LYS A 72 11.54 -9.38 -16.78
CA LYS A 72 12.76 -8.88 -16.14
C LYS A 72 12.49 -7.49 -15.54
N ILE A 73 12.78 -7.33 -14.26
CA ILE A 73 12.78 -6.00 -13.62
C ILE A 73 13.94 -5.22 -14.20
N SER A 74 13.68 -4.05 -14.79
CA SER A 74 14.67 -3.25 -15.52
C SER A 74 15.04 -1.93 -14.84
N GLY A 75 14.44 -1.63 -13.68
CA GLY A 75 14.74 -0.43 -12.89
C GLY A 75 14.34 -0.60 -11.44
N LYS A 76 14.56 0.44 -10.65
CA LYS A 76 14.11 0.54 -9.25
C LYS A 76 12.67 1.08 -9.21
N ALA A 77 12.03 0.93 -8.05
CA ALA A 77 10.77 1.61 -7.79
C ALA A 77 10.97 3.13 -7.79
N GLU A 78 10.07 3.82 -8.47
CA GLU A 78 10.04 5.28 -8.58
C GLU A 78 8.69 5.80 -8.09
N GLU A 79 8.70 6.77 -7.19
CA GLU A 79 7.52 7.54 -6.81
C GLU A 79 7.23 8.60 -7.87
N LYS A 80 5.99 8.66 -8.32
CA LYS A 80 5.50 9.64 -9.33
C LYS A 80 4.61 10.70 -8.72
N SER A 81 4.11 10.48 -7.51
CA SER A 81 3.40 11.52 -6.76
C SER A 81 4.36 12.61 -6.31
N ILE A 82 3.81 13.82 -6.12
CA ILE A 82 4.57 14.96 -5.59
C ILE A 82 4.34 15.00 -4.08
N PRO A 83 5.35 14.67 -3.26
CA PRO A 83 5.19 14.68 -1.82
C PRO A 83 5.15 16.12 -1.27
N LYS A 84 4.42 16.30 -0.18
CA LYS A 84 4.39 17.53 0.61
C LYS A 84 5.27 17.35 1.84
N LYS A 85 6.08 18.35 2.15
CA LYS A 85 6.82 18.40 3.40
C LYS A 85 5.94 19.02 4.48
N VAL A 86 5.67 18.28 5.55
CA VAL A 86 4.84 18.72 6.68
C VAL A 86 5.50 18.32 8.00
N PHE A 87 5.19 19.04 9.08
CA PHE A 87 5.47 18.56 10.42
C PHE A 87 4.46 17.48 10.81
N ASP A 88 4.92 16.29 11.16
CA ASP A 88 4.08 15.16 11.55
C ASP A 88 4.12 14.98 13.07
N PRO A 89 2.99 15.20 13.78
CA PRO A 89 2.94 15.11 15.24
C PRO A 89 3.12 13.67 15.76
N ASN A 90 2.81 12.64 14.94
CA ASN A 90 3.00 11.24 15.34
C ASN A 90 4.48 10.87 15.48
N PHE A 91 5.37 11.55 14.74
CA PHE A 91 6.82 11.30 14.72
C PHE A 91 7.65 12.47 15.22
N ASP A 92 7.00 13.58 15.63
CA ASP A 92 7.65 14.82 16.08
C ASP A 92 8.76 15.29 15.12
N SER A 93 8.47 15.26 13.83
CA SER A 93 9.46 15.60 12.78
C SER A 93 8.84 16.05 11.46
N ASP A 94 9.65 16.77 10.68
CA ASP A 94 9.32 17.12 9.30
C ASP A 94 9.44 15.88 8.39
N LEU A 95 8.33 15.50 7.76
CA LEU A 95 8.24 14.34 6.87
C LEU A 95 7.64 14.71 5.51
N TYR A 96 7.92 13.88 4.53
CA TYR A 96 7.30 13.94 3.21
C TYR A 96 6.10 13.01 3.17
N ILE A 97 4.89 13.57 3.00
CA ILE A 97 3.63 12.83 2.94
C ILE A 97 2.95 12.93 1.57
N ILE A 98 2.03 12.02 1.32
CA ILE A 98 1.12 12.04 0.17
C ILE A 98 -0.29 11.79 0.70
N ASP A 99 -1.24 12.68 0.39
CA ASP A 99 -2.57 12.77 1.02
C ASP A 99 -3.76 12.64 0.06
N ILE A 100 -3.55 12.43 -1.23
CA ILE A 100 -4.63 12.28 -2.21
C ILE A 100 -4.48 10.97 -2.99
N ILE A 101 -3.39 10.89 -3.75
CA ILE A 101 -3.09 9.71 -4.56
C ILE A 101 -1.60 9.41 -4.54
N TYR A 102 -1.26 8.20 -4.12
CA TYR A 102 0.09 7.67 -4.23
C TYR A 102 0.26 6.95 -5.57
N ILE A 103 1.28 7.32 -6.32
CA ILE A 103 1.62 6.67 -7.59
C ILE A 103 3.07 6.22 -7.54
N ALA A 104 3.30 4.94 -7.74
CA ALA A 104 4.63 4.38 -7.91
C ALA A 104 4.69 3.47 -9.12
N GLN A 105 5.87 3.37 -9.72
CA GLN A 105 6.12 2.47 -10.84
C GLN A 105 7.41 1.69 -10.67
N VAL A 106 7.43 0.47 -11.23
CA VAL A 106 8.64 -0.34 -11.38
C VAL A 106 8.76 -0.76 -12.84
N PRO A 107 9.81 -0.34 -13.56
CA PRO A 107 10.01 -0.73 -14.94
C PRO A 107 10.27 -2.23 -15.07
N ILE A 108 9.58 -2.89 -16.00
CA ILE A 108 9.74 -4.30 -16.33
C ILE A 108 9.79 -4.52 -17.84
N LYS A 109 10.53 -5.54 -18.28
CA LYS A 109 10.54 -5.98 -19.68
C LYS A 109 9.87 -7.33 -19.79
N ILE A 110 8.82 -7.43 -20.61
CA ILE A 110 8.13 -8.68 -20.95
C ILE A 110 8.35 -9.02 -22.42
N LYS A 111 8.36 -10.30 -22.77
CA LYS A 111 8.50 -10.73 -24.17
C LYS A 111 7.17 -10.72 -24.91
N LYS A 112 6.16 -11.40 -24.38
CA LYS A 112 4.79 -11.50 -24.94
C LYS A 112 3.75 -11.27 -23.86
N GLU A 113 3.65 -12.21 -22.92
CA GLU A 113 2.77 -12.12 -21.75
C GLU A 113 3.47 -12.69 -20.52
N ALA A 114 3.05 -12.24 -19.34
CA ALA A 114 3.57 -12.72 -18.06
C ALA A 114 2.53 -12.55 -16.95
N ILE A 115 2.67 -13.35 -15.89
CA ILE A 115 1.98 -13.13 -14.62
C ILE A 115 2.97 -12.43 -13.70
N VAL A 116 2.67 -11.20 -13.31
CA VAL A 116 3.51 -10.39 -12.45
C VAL A 116 2.88 -10.33 -11.07
N SER A 117 3.66 -10.69 -10.05
CA SER A 117 3.28 -10.60 -8.64
C SER A 117 4.18 -9.64 -7.90
N GLY A 118 3.65 -9.03 -6.87
CA GLY A 118 4.37 -8.11 -6.02
C GLY A 118 3.53 -7.65 -4.85
N LYS A 119 3.97 -6.60 -4.19
CA LYS A 119 3.22 -5.96 -3.11
C LYS A 119 3.56 -4.48 -2.98
N VAL A 120 2.62 -3.73 -2.44
CA VAL A 120 2.88 -2.42 -1.83
C VAL A 120 2.97 -2.61 -0.33
N THR A 121 4.01 -2.06 0.29
CA THR A 121 4.12 -1.92 1.75
C THR A 121 3.98 -0.44 2.09
N TYR A 122 3.12 -0.07 3.03
CA TYR A 122 2.89 1.33 3.40
C TYR A 122 2.42 1.46 4.85
N MET A 123 2.62 2.64 5.43
CA MET A 123 1.91 3.10 6.63
C MET A 123 0.89 4.16 6.24
N VAL A 124 -0.22 4.23 6.97
CA VAL A 124 -1.25 5.25 6.81
C VAL A 124 -1.58 5.86 8.16
N CYS A 125 -1.57 7.19 8.21
CA CYS A 125 -1.80 7.98 9.43
C CYS A 125 -2.80 9.10 9.17
N ASP A 126 -3.45 9.56 10.23
CA ASP A 126 -4.04 10.89 10.34
C ASP A 126 -3.23 11.71 11.36
N ASP A 127 -3.69 12.88 11.75
CA ASP A 127 -2.99 13.77 12.71
C ASP A 127 -3.00 13.23 14.15
N VAL A 128 -3.69 12.13 14.43
CA VAL A 128 -3.89 11.56 15.77
C VAL A 128 -3.28 10.18 15.91
N LYS A 129 -3.34 9.36 14.86
CA LYS A 129 -2.96 7.94 14.94
C LYS A 129 -2.38 7.42 13.63
N CYS A 130 -1.55 6.38 13.76
CA CYS A 130 -1.02 5.60 12.66
C CYS A 130 -1.47 4.14 12.76
N PHE A 131 -1.71 3.51 11.63
CA PHE A 131 -1.81 2.06 11.56
C PHE A 131 -0.41 1.44 11.37
N PRO A 132 -0.20 0.22 11.90
CA PRO A 132 1.03 -0.52 11.60
C PRO A 132 1.23 -0.69 10.09
N PRO A 133 2.47 -0.94 9.63
CA PRO A 133 2.73 -1.18 8.21
C PRO A 133 1.84 -2.27 7.63
N ILE A 134 1.29 -2.02 6.46
CA ILE A 134 0.35 -2.89 5.75
C ILE A 134 0.99 -3.36 4.45
N ASP A 135 0.92 -4.65 4.18
CA ASP A 135 1.29 -5.26 2.91
C ASP A 135 0.03 -5.52 2.08
N VAL A 136 0.00 -4.99 0.87
CA VAL A 136 -1.06 -5.25 -0.13
C VAL A 136 -0.46 -6.03 -1.28
N PRO A 137 -0.63 -7.37 -1.30
CA PRO A 137 -0.15 -8.19 -2.40
C PRO A 137 -1.00 -8.00 -3.65
N PHE A 138 -0.40 -8.18 -4.82
CA PHE A 138 -1.10 -8.23 -6.08
C PHE A 138 -0.53 -9.28 -7.03
N THR A 139 -1.38 -9.72 -7.94
CA THR A 139 -0.99 -10.57 -9.07
C THR A 139 -1.81 -10.14 -10.28
N ILE A 140 -1.14 -9.74 -11.36
CA ILE A 140 -1.77 -9.29 -12.59
C ILE A 140 -1.21 -10.04 -13.80
N LYS A 141 -2.08 -10.33 -14.75
CA LYS A 141 -1.68 -10.82 -16.07
C LYS A 141 -1.38 -9.60 -16.96
N VAL A 142 -0.18 -9.56 -17.50
CA VAL A 142 0.29 -8.47 -18.37
C VAL A 142 0.57 -8.99 -19.77
N LYS A 143 0.29 -8.18 -20.78
CA LYS A 143 0.53 -8.50 -22.19
C LYS A 143 1.15 -7.27 -22.86
N LYS A 144 2.15 -7.53 -23.70
CA LYS A 144 2.80 -6.52 -24.54
C LYS A 144 1.92 -6.16 -25.73
#